data_769e64a8a79633e1efa02fee5905cb68
#
_entry.id   769e64a8a79633e1efa02fee5905cb68
#
_cell.length_a   1.000
_cell.length_b   1.000
_cell.length_c   1.000
_cell.angle_alpha   90.00
_cell.angle_beta   90.00
_cell.angle_gamma   90.00
#
_symmetry.space_group_name_H-M   'P 1'
#
loop_
_entity.id
_entity.type
_entity.pdbx_description
1 polymer ?
#
loop_
_entity_poly.entity_id
_entity_poly.type
_entity_poly.pdbx_seq_one_letter_code
_entity_poly.pdbx_strand_id
1 'polypeptide(L)'
;EGTMRKHYRDMLKSVLDLAEVEVGEVIVHRRDMVTLNADSPPVILVKEVLDGRHTRFPVWKGNPDNIQGILHAKSLLREVDKLKGDLSTLEVLKLCAEPWFVPGTTSLADQLAAFRAQRSHFALVVDEYGALLGMVTLDDILEEIVGDIADENDRDMPQFESAAIQAESGLDGSFILDGVTTIRNLNRAMEWALPDADAATLAGLVVHEAKRIPLPGQVFLFFDFRFEILEREGNRITKLRVSPSPHRSAT
;
A
#
# COMPACT_ATOMS: atom_id res chain seq x y z
N GLU A 1 16.96 21.82 16.74
CA GLU A 1 15.78 21.91 17.67
C GLU A 1 14.47 22.21 16.92
N GLY A 2 14.47 23.03 15.86
CA GLY A 2 13.27 23.37 15.09
C GLY A 2 12.67 22.19 14.31
N THR A 3 13.49 21.38 13.66
CA THR A 3 13.11 20.22 12.84
C THR A 3 12.48 19.11 13.70
N MET A 4 13.06 18.83 14.87
CA MET A 4 12.54 17.84 15.81
C MET A 4 11.15 18.22 16.34
N ARG A 5 10.90 19.52 16.62
CA ARG A 5 9.58 20.02 17.03
C ARG A 5 8.53 19.91 15.91
N LYS A 6 8.92 20.11 14.65
CA LYS A 6 8.03 19.94 13.48
C LYS A 6 7.61 18.47 13.39
N HIS A 7 8.54 17.52 13.43
CA HIS A 7 8.28 16.08 13.34
C HIS A 7 7.30 15.58 14.41
N TYR A 8 7.51 15.97 15.70
CA TYR A 8 6.57 15.60 16.76
C TYR A 8 5.18 16.19 16.58
N ARG A 9 5.08 17.42 16.08
CA ARG A 9 3.79 18.06 15.79
C ARG A 9 3.08 17.33 14.66
N ASP A 10 3.80 16.93 13.60
CA ASP A 10 3.24 16.26 12.45
C ASP A 10 2.77 14.84 12.83
N MET A 11 3.54 14.12 13.66
CA MET A 11 3.13 12.83 14.23
C MET A 11 1.87 12.96 15.10
N LEU A 12 1.78 13.99 15.97
CA LEU A 12 0.58 14.23 16.77
C LEU A 12 -0.65 14.52 15.89
N LYS A 13 -0.47 15.26 14.79
CA LYS A 13 -1.52 15.49 13.81
C LYS A 13 -1.96 14.17 13.17
N SER A 14 -1.02 13.36 12.68
CA SER A 14 -1.32 12.04 12.09
C SER A 14 -2.10 11.14 13.07
N VAL A 15 -1.77 11.14 14.36
CA VAL A 15 -2.53 10.39 15.38
C VAL A 15 -3.98 10.87 15.49
N LEU A 16 -4.23 12.17 15.39
CA LEU A 16 -5.59 12.73 15.41
C LEU A 16 -6.36 12.37 14.12
N ASP A 17 -5.66 12.39 13.00
CA ASP A 17 -6.23 12.08 11.69
C ASP A 17 -6.65 10.59 11.54
N LEU A 18 -6.10 9.68 12.37
CA LEU A 18 -6.46 8.25 12.33
C LEU A 18 -7.96 7.98 12.53
N ALA A 19 -8.68 8.87 13.21
CA ALA A 19 -10.11 8.73 13.42
C ALA A 19 -10.93 9.07 12.16
N GLU A 20 -10.36 9.82 11.23
CA GLU A 20 -11.00 10.30 10.01
C GLU A 20 -10.56 9.51 8.77
N VAL A 21 -9.39 8.85 8.82
CA VAL A 21 -8.85 8.05 7.71
C VAL A 21 -9.44 6.66 7.74
N GLU A 22 -9.97 6.20 6.61
CA GLU A 22 -10.52 4.85 6.47
C GLU A 22 -9.43 3.83 6.09
N VAL A 23 -9.59 2.59 6.54
CA VAL A 23 -8.70 1.46 6.20
C VAL A 23 -8.55 1.33 4.68
N GLY A 24 -9.63 1.49 3.92
CA GLY A 24 -9.64 1.41 2.46
C GLY A 24 -8.69 2.37 1.75
N GLU A 25 -8.25 3.44 2.43
CA GLU A 25 -7.33 4.43 1.86
C GLU A 25 -5.85 4.03 1.95
N VAL A 26 -5.51 3.10 2.87
CA VAL A 26 -4.12 2.71 3.18
C VAL A 26 -3.82 1.25 2.88
N ILE A 27 -4.75 0.52 2.28
CA ILE A 27 -4.60 -0.92 1.99
C ILE A 27 -3.49 -1.21 0.96
N VAL A 28 -2.87 -2.37 1.10
CA VAL A 28 -2.24 -3.04 -0.02
C VAL A 28 -3.34 -3.60 -0.90
N HIS A 29 -3.51 -3.02 -2.09
CA HIS A 29 -4.61 -3.39 -2.98
C HIS A 29 -4.50 -4.86 -3.42
N ARG A 30 -5.64 -5.56 -3.61
CA ARG A 30 -5.69 -6.99 -3.96
C ARG A 30 -4.81 -7.40 -5.15
N ARG A 31 -4.54 -6.48 -6.09
CA ARG A 31 -3.69 -6.73 -7.25
C ARG A 31 -2.20 -6.80 -6.92
N ASP A 32 -1.83 -6.15 -5.82
CA ASP A 32 -0.45 -6.02 -5.36
C ASP A 32 -0.16 -7.00 -4.21
N MET A 33 -1.19 -7.76 -3.77
CA MET A 33 -1.05 -8.79 -2.74
C MET A 33 -0.30 -10.00 -3.28
N VAL A 34 0.67 -10.50 -2.52
CA VAL A 34 1.28 -11.80 -2.75
C VAL A 34 0.41 -12.86 -2.09
N THR A 35 -0.23 -13.71 -2.90
CA THR A 35 -1.16 -14.75 -2.46
C THR A 35 -0.74 -16.11 -2.97
N LEU A 36 -1.19 -17.19 -2.31
CA LEU A 36 -0.88 -18.57 -2.69
C LEU A 36 -2.13 -19.31 -3.15
N ASN A 37 -1.99 -20.12 -4.19
CA ASN A 37 -3.06 -20.99 -4.66
C ASN A 37 -2.96 -22.35 -3.95
N ALA A 38 -3.96 -22.70 -3.12
CA ALA A 38 -4.00 -23.99 -2.42
C ALA A 38 -4.02 -25.22 -3.35
N ASP A 39 -4.45 -25.04 -4.61
CA ASP A 39 -4.48 -26.12 -5.60
C ASP A 39 -3.12 -26.30 -6.32
N SER A 40 -2.13 -25.46 -6.05
CA SER A 40 -0.78 -25.60 -6.60
C SER A 40 -0.04 -26.79 -5.98
N PRO A 41 0.87 -27.44 -6.72
CA PRO A 41 1.72 -28.48 -6.17
C PRO A 41 2.49 -28.00 -4.93
N PRO A 42 2.60 -28.82 -3.86
CA PRO A 42 3.26 -28.42 -2.61
C PRO A 42 4.68 -27.88 -2.78
N VAL A 43 5.44 -28.41 -3.72
CA VAL A 43 6.81 -27.96 -4.04
C VAL A 43 6.82 -26.51 -4.53
N ILE A 44 5.80 -26.11 -5.33
CA ILE A 44 5.67 -24.74 -5.82
C ILE A 44 5.31 -23.81 -4.68
N LEU A 45 4.35 -24.17 -3.82
CA LEU A 45 3.96 -23.39 -2.65
C LEU A 45 5.14 -23.13 -1.70
N VAL A 46 5.93 -24.18 -1.42
CA VAL A 46 7.13 -24.03 -0.58
C VAL A 46 8.13 -23.09 -1.21
N LYS A 47 8.35 -23.19 -2.52
CA LYS A 47 9.26 -22.31 -3.26
C LYS A 47 8.78 -20.85 -3.23
N GLU A 48 7.51 -20.60 -3.52
CA GLU A 48 6.92 -19.24 -3.50
C GLU A 48 7.07 -18.58 -2.11
N VAL A 49 6.89 -19.34 -1.02
CA VAL A 49 7.07 -18.84 0.34
C VAL A 49 8.54 -18.57 0.66
N LEU A 50 9.46 -19.43 0.19
CA LEU A 50 10.89 -19.26 0.43
C LEU A 50 11.50 -18.11 -0.38
N ASP A 51 11.03 -17.90 -1.61
CA ASP A 51 11.48 -16.82 -2.48
C ASP A 51 10.82 -15.48 -2.07
N GLY A 52 9.70 -15.54 -1.34
CA GLY A 52 8.96 -14.38 -0.88
C GLY A 52 9.61 -13.69 0.33
N ARG A 53 9.46 -12.37 0.41
CA ARG A 53 9.94 -11.56 1.56
C ARG A 53 8.90 -11.43 2.68
N HIS A 54 7.71 -11.98 2.49
CA HIS A 54 6.60 -11.82 3.42
C HIS A 54 6.55 -12.96 4.45
N THR A 55 5.99 -12.66 5.61
CA THR A 55 5.82 -13.65 6.69
C THR A 55 4.43 -14.27 6.70
N ARG A 56 3.45 -13.64 6.06
CA ARG A 56 2.06 -14.08 5.96
C ARG A 56 1.58 -14.03 4.53
N PHE A 57 0.87 -15.06 4.12
CA PHE A 57 0.37 -15.23 2.77
C PHE A 57 -1.12 -15.60 2.82
N PRO A 58 -2.01 -14.77 2.24
CA PRO A 58 -3.38 -15.19 1.98
C PRO A 58 -3.39 -16.39 1.03
N VAL A 59 -4.13 -17.43 1.39
CA VAL A 59 -4.25 -18.66 0.60
C VAL A 59 -5.66 -18.77 0.06
N TRP A 60 -5.80 -18.83 -1.25
CA TRP A 60 -7.06 -18.98 -1.93
C TRP A 60 -7.21 -20.35 -2.57
N LYS A 61 -8.47 -20.73 -2.89
CA LYS A 61 -8.78 -21.98 -3.57
C LYS A 61 -9.86 -21.76 -4.63
N GLY A 62 -9.59 -22.26 -5.84
CA GLY A 62 -10.50 -22.19 -6.99
C GLY A 62 -10.58 -20.78 -7.62
N ASN A 63 -10.78 -19.73 -6.81
CA ASN A 63 -10.85 -18.34 -7.24
C ASN A 63 -9.92 -17.48 -6.37
N PRO A 64 -9.09 -16.58 -6.95
CA PRO A 64 -8.20 -15.70 -6.21
C PRO A 64 -8.88 -14.80 -5.15
N ASP A 65 -10.15 -14.46 -5.35
CA ASP A 65 -10.92 -13.67 -4.38
C ASP A 65 -11.46 -14.55 -3.21
N ASN A 66 -11.38 -15.89 -3.33
CA ASN A 66 -11.85 -16.82 -2.30
C ASN A 66 -10.71 -17.20 -1.35
N ILE A 67 -10.36 -16.29 -0.47
CA ILE A 67 -9.33 -16.53 0.54
C ILE A 67 -9.86 -17.50 1.60
N GLN A 68 -9.22 -18.67 1.73
CA GLN A 68 -9.58 -19.74 2.64
C GLN A 68 -8.80 -19.67 3.97
N GLY A 69 -7.69 -18.98 4.01
CA GLY A 69 -6.88 -18.87 5.20
C GLY A 69 -5.64 -18.00 5.03
N ILE A 70 -4.93 -17.78 6.13
CA ILE A 70 -3.67 -17.04 6.16
C ILE A 70 -2.56 -17.99 6.59
N LEU A 71 -1.66 -18.29 5.68
CA LEU A 71 -0.48 -19.10 5.93
C LEU A 71 0.64 -18.24 6.54
N HIS A 72 1.16 -18.68 7.67
CA HIS A 72 2.39 -18.11 8.22
C HIS A 72 3.59 -18.90 7.69
N ALA A 73 4.58 -18.23 7.06
CA ALA A 73 5.78 -18.87 6.49
C ALA A 73 6.46 -19.84 7.48
N LYS A 74 6.60 -19.43 8.75
CA LYS A 74 7.17 -20.27 9.81
C LYS A 74 6.38 -21.55 10.08
N SER A 75 5.06 -21.54 9.90
CA SER A 75 4.22 -22.75 10.07
C SER A 75 4.47 -23.74 8.96
N LEU A 76 4.59 -23.26 7.72
CA LEU A 76 4.95 -24.09 6.57
C LEU A 76 6.33 -24.71 6.74
N LEU A 77 7.34 -23.92 7.10
CA LEU A 77 8.71 -24.42 7.28
C LEU A 77 8.79 -25.50 8.37
N ARG A 78 8.07 -25.32 9.49
CA ARG A 78 8.01 -26.35 10.54
C ARG A 78 7.37 -27.63 10.06
N GLU A 79 6.36 -27.56 9.21
CA GLU A 79 5.69 -28.74 8.67
C GLU A 79 6.57 -29.46 7.66
N VAL A 80 7.24 -28.71 6.77
CA VAL A 80 8.23 -29.28 5.83
C VAL A 80 9.37 -30.01 6.57
N ASP A 81 9.86 -29.43 7.66
CA ASP A 81 10.88 -30.09 8.50
C ASP A 81 10.38 -31.39 9.13
N LYS A 82 9.16 -31.42 9.67
CA LYS A 82 8.53 -32.66 10.21
C LYS A 82 8.37 -33.73 9.14
N LEU A 83 7.99 -33.34 7.93
CA LEU A 83 7.81 -34.24 6.78
C LEU A 83 9.14 -34.69 6.18
N LYS A 84 10.29 -34.21 6.70
CA LYS A 84 11.66 -34.55 6.20
C LYS A 84 11.82 -34.39 4.71
N GLY A 85 11.10 -33.41 4.13
CA GLY A 85 11.12 -33.10 2.69
C GLY A 85 10.16 -33.92 1.83
N ASP A 86 9.44 -34.90 2.37
CA ASP A 86 8.35 -35.57 1.65
C ASP A 86 7.07 -34.73 1.69
N LEU A 87 6.87 -33.89 0.68
CA LEU A 87 5.76 -32.97 0.57
C LEU A 87 4.46 -33.62 0.06
N SER A 88 4.44 -34.94 -0.21
CA SER A 88 3.28 -35.63 -0.79
C SER A 88 2.02 -35.55 0.09
N THR A 89 2.18 -35.41 1.39
CA THR A 89 1.11 -35.32 2.39
C THR A 89 0.86 -33.91 2.90
N LEU A 90 1.52 -32.90 2.33
CA LEU A 90 1.36 -31.51 2.77
C LEU A 90 -0.01 -30.95 2.37
N GLU A 91 -0.82 -30.63 3.37
CA GLU A 91 -2.12 -29.97 3.19
C GLU A 91 -2.03 -28.52 3.69
N VAL A 92 -1.72 -27.59 2.78
CA VAL A 92 -1.45 -26.19 3.13
C VAL A 92 -2.59 -25.52 3.91
N LEU A 93 -3.84 -25.80 3.57
CA LEU A 93 -4.99 -25.19 4.25
C LEU A 93 -5.10 -25.59 5.72
N LYS A 94 -4.61 -26.77 6.11
CA LYS A 94 -4.57 -27.17 7.54
C LYS A 94 -3.56 -26.38 8.36
N LEU A 95 -2.60 -25.71 7.71
CA LEU A 95 -1.59 -24.89 8.36
C LEU A 95 -2.02 -23.42 8.47
N CYS A 96 -3.10 -23.05 7.80
CA CYS A 96 -3.58 -21.68 7.75
C CYS A 96 -4.38 -21.33 9.01
N ALA A 97 -4.22 -20.09 9.47
CA ALA A 97 -5.15 -19.47 10.40
C ALA A 97 -6.42 -19.01 9.67
N GLU A 98 -7.51 -18.89 10.40
CA GLU A 98 -8.75 -18.33 9.88
C GLU A 98 -8.55 -16.90 9.41
N PRO A 99 -9.04 -16.52 8.20
CA PRO A 99 -8.90 -15.17 7.70
C PRO A 99 -9.80 -14.20 8.47
N TRP A 100 -9.26 -13.06 8.86
CA TRP A 100 -10.03 -12.00 9.49
C TRP A 100 -10.33 -10.91 8.48
N PHE A 101 -11.62 -10.63 8.26
CA PHE A 101 -12.11 -9.63 7.32
C PHE A 101 -12.59 -8.38 8.06
N VAL A 102 -12.29 -7.22 7.52
CA VAL A 102 -12.73 -5.91 8.02
C VAL A 102 -13.28 -5.06 6.88
N PRO A 103 -14.31 -4.24 7.12
CA PRO A 103 -14.81 -3.29 6.12
C PRO A 103 -13.77 -2.21 5.80
N GLY A 104 -13.67 -1.82 4.52
CA GLY A 104 -12.79 -0.73 4.09
C GLY A 104 -13.16 0.63 4.71
N THR A 105 -14.39 0.82 5.14
CA THR A 105 -14.91 2.02 5.81
C THR A 105 -14.57 2.11 7.30
N THR A 106 -13.91 1.11 7.86
CA THR A 106 -13.44 1.14 9.26
C THR A 106 -12.37 2.23 9.41
N SER A 107 -12.44 3.05 10.47
CA SER A 107 -11.38 4.04 10.75
C SER A 107 -10.06 3.36 11.12
N LEU A 108 -8.92 4.00 10.80
CA LEU A 108 -7.62 3.48 11.21
C LEU A 108 -7.48 3.41 12.73
N ALA A 109 -8.11 4.31 13.47
CA ALA A 109 -8.11 4.30 14.94
C ALA A 109 -8.80 3.04 15.47
N ASP A 110 -9.98 2.69 14.94
CA ASP A 110 -10.72 1.50 15.34
C ASP A 110 -9.98 0.22 14.93
N GLN A 111 -9.39 0.22 13.73
CA GLN A 111 -8.61 -0.93 13.26
C GLN A 111 -7.35 -1.16 14.11
N LEU A 112 -6.66 -0.09 14.51
CA LEU A 112 -5.51 -0.16 15.41
C LEU A 112 -5.92 -0.74 16.78
N ALA A 113 -7.06 -0.28 17.33
CA ALA A 113 -7.60 -0.82 18.57
C ALA A 113 -7.97 -2.31 18.44
N ALA A 114 -8.58 -2.70 17.31
CA ALA A 114 -8.93 -4.08 17.00
C ALA A 114 -7.70 -4.98 16.84
N PHE A 115 -6.63 -4.53 16.16
CA PHE A 115 -5.36 -5.25 16.08
C PHE A 115 -4.78 -5.54 17.47
N ARG A 116 -4.80 -4.54 18.36
CA ARG A 116 -4.33 -4.71 19.74
C ARG A 116 -5.19 -5.68 20.54
N ALA A 117 -6.51 -5.56 20.44
CA ALA A 117 -7.45 -6.42 21.17
C ALA A 117 -7.34 -7.89 20.74
N GLN A 118 -7.22 -8.15 19.44
CA GLN A 118 -7.12 -9.49 18.87
C GLN A 118 -5.67 -10.03 18.83
N ARG A 119 -4.68 -9.21 19.19
CA ARG A 119 -3.25 -9.53 19.06
C ARG A 119 -2.89 -9.98 17.63
N SER A 120 -3.55 -9.38 16.65
CA SER A 120 -3.32 -9.60 15.24
C SER A 120 -2.58 -8.40 14.62
N HIS A 121 -1.87 -8.65 13.52
CA HIS A 121 -1.12 -7.63 12.79
C HIS A 121 -1.52 -7.62 11.32
N PHE A 122 -2.61 -8.31 10.96
CA PHE A 122 -3.02 -8.52 9.58
C PHE A 122 -4.53 -8.71 9.51
N ALA A 123 -5.17 -8.05 8.54
CA ALA A 123 -6.57 -8.24 8.21
C ALA A 123 -6.78 -8.12 6.68
N LEU A 124 -7.74 -8.86 6.16
CA LEU A 124 -8.24 -8.72 4.81
C LEU A 124 -9.33 -7.65 4.79
N VAL A 125 -9.35 -6.83 3.76
CA VAL A 125 -10.28 -5.70 3.64
C VAL A 125 -11.30 -5.99 2.56
N VAL A 126 -12.57 -5.80 2.88
CA VAL A 126 -13.70 -6.05 1.98
C VAL A 126 -14.56 -4.79 1.82
N ASP A 127 -15.27 -4.72 0.69
CA ASP A 127 -16.31 -3.73 0.46
C ASP A 127 -17.66 -4.12 1.11
N GLU A 128 -18.69 -3.30 0.92
CA GLU A 128 -20.04 -3.50 1.44
C GLU A 128 -20.76 -4.72 0.83
N TYR A 129 -20.25 -5.26 -0.26
CA TYR A 129 -20.76 -6.48 -0.90
C TYR A 129 -19.96 -7.73 -0.52
N GLY A 130 -18.91 -7.59 0.31
CA GLY A 130 -18.03 -8.66 0.71
C GLY A 130 -16.94 -8.99 -0.32
N ALA A 131 -16.76 -8.16 -1.35
CA ALA A 131 -15.68 -8.36 -2.31
C ALA A 131 -14.34 -7.92 -1.73
N LEU A 132 -13.28 -8.72 -1.98
CA LEU A 132 -11.93 -8.43 -1.49
C LEU A 132 -11.36 -7.17 -2.15
N LEU A 133 -11.07 -6.16 -1.36
CA LEU A 133 -10.39 -4.94 -1.77
C LEU A 133 -8.86 -5.07 -1.68
N GLY A 134 -8.38 -5.70 -0.59
CA GLY A 134 -6.96 -5.82 -0.32
C GLY A 134 -6.69 -6.36 1.08
N MET A 135 -5.58 -5.93 1.64
CA MET A 135 -5.19 -6.23 3.02
C MET A 135 -4.66 -4.99 3.72
N VAL A 136 -4.70 -4.99 5.04
CA VAL A 136 -4.08 -3.97 5.89
C VAL A 136 -3.26 -4.66 6.97
N THR A 137 -2.10 -4.11 7.26
CA THR A 137 -1.24 -4.57 8.36
C THR A 137 -1.12 -3.51 9.45
N LEU A 138 -0.63 -3.92 10.62
CA LEU A 138 -0.31 -2.98 11.68
C LEU A 138 0.77 -1.98 11.24
N ASP A 139 1.72 -2.45 10.43
CA ASP A 139 2.83 -1.63 9.94
C ASP A 139 2.32 -0.51 9.03
N ASP A 140 1.33 -0.78 8.16
CA ASP A 140 0.69 0.24 7.31
C ASP A 140 0.06 1.36 8.16
N ILE A 141 -0.62 1.00 9.27
CA ILE A 141 -1.20 2.00 10.19
C ILE A 141 -0.12 2.78 10.94
N LEU A 142 0.96 2.12 11.35
CA LEU A 142 2.07 2.79 12.02
C LEU A 142 2.81 3.73 11.07
N GLU A 143 2.93 3.39 9.80
CA GLU A 143 3.50 4.26 8.76
C GLU A 143 2.68 5.56 8.62
N GLU A 144 1.34 5.48 8.68
CA GLU A 144 0.49 6.67 8.68
C GLU A 144 0.72 7.60 9.89
N ILE A 145 1.11 7.04 11.05
CA ILE A 145 1.39 7.82 12.26
C ILE A 145 2.77 8.47 12.20
N VAL A 146 3.77 7.68 11.85
CA VAL A 146 5.18 8.07 11.98
C VAL A 146 5.67 8.81 10.74
N GLY A 147 5.07 8.54 9.57
CA GLY A 147 5.60 8.94 8.27
C GLY A 147 6.87 8.14 7.92
N ASP A 148 7.45 8.41 6.77
CA ASP A 148 8.76 7.85 6.41
C ASP A 148 9.81 8.32 7.42
N ILE A 149 10.29 7.40 8.26
CA ILE A 149 11.48 7.62 9.08
C ILE A 149 12.69 7.50 8.14
N ALA A 150 12.98 8.55 7.41
CA ALA A 150 14.28 8.71 6.78
C ALA A 150 15.31 8.98 7.90
N ASP A 151 15.83 7.93 8.50
CA ASP A 151 16.95 8.05 9.44
C ASP A 151 18.21 8.35 8.64
N GLU A 152 18.87 9.50 8.92
CA GLU A 152 20.09 9.95 8.25
C GLU A 152 21.27 8.96 8.39
N ASN A 153 21.09 7.86 9.12
CA ASN A 153 22.12 6.86 9.42
C ASN A 153 21.96 5.49 8.74
N ASP A 154 20.87 5.25 7.97
CA ASP A 154 20.64 3.95 7.33
C ASP A 154 21.34 3.83 5.97
N ARG A 155 22.67 4.01 5.93
CA ARG A 155 23.45 3.70 4.73
C ARG A 155 23.80 2.21 4.56
N ASP A 156 23.48 1.33 5.52
CA ASP A 156 23.95 -0.07 5.54
C ASP A 156 22.90 -1.15 5.88
N MET A 157 21.58 -0.84 5.89
CA MET A 157 20.55 -1.88 5.99
C MET A 157 19.80 -2.06 4.67
N PRO A 158 19.41 -3.30 4.28
CA PRO A 158 18.58 -3.51 3.10
C PRO A 158 17.26 -2.77 3.33
N GLN A 159 17.03 -1.76 2.50
CA GLN A 159 15.85 -0.92 2.50
C GLN A 159 14.61 -1.82 2.47
N PHE A 160 13.82 -1.80 3.55
CA PHE A 160 12.41 -2.01 3.42
C PHE A 160 11.94 -0.89 2.48
N GLU A 161 11.55 -1.25 1.29
CA GLU A 161 10.93 -0.33 0.34
C GLU A 161 9.55 0.06 0.90
N SER A 162 9.54 0.98 1.88
CA SER A 162 8.49 1.97 1.94
C SER A 162 8.42 2.54 0.52
N ALA A 163 7.23 2.73 -0.03
CA ALA A 163 7.09 3.41 -1.32
C ALA A 163 7.58 4.85 -1.13
N ALA A 164 8.89 5.02 -0.96
CA ALA A 164 9.57 6.28 -1.02
C ALA A 164 9.12 6.89 -2.34
N ILE A 165 8.58 8.10 -2.30
CA ILE A 165 8.25 8.84 -3.49
C ILE A 165 9.52 8.87 -4.31
N GLN A 166 9.65 7.97 -5.30
CA GLN A 166 10.74 7.98 -6.26
C GLN A 166 10.50 9.17 -7.19
N ALA A 167 10.76 10.35 -6.64
CA ALA A 167 10.67 11.60 -7.37
C ALA A 167 12.01 11.85 -8.05
N GLU A 168 12.11 11.54 -9.32
CA GLU A 168 13.20 12.07 -10.13
C GLU A 168 12.96 13.57 -10.32
N SER A 169 13.70 14.37 -9.57
CA SER A 169 13.61 15.83 -9.66
C SER A 169 14.23 16.33 -10.97
N GLY A 170 13.43 16.93 -11.83
CA GLY A 170 13.91 17.64 -13.01
C GLY A 170 14.56 18.98 -12.63
N LEU A 171 15.51 19.43 -13.45
CA LEU A 171 16.17 20.75 -13.30
C LEU A 171 15.18 21.94 -13.40
N ASP A 172 13.96 21.70 -13.85
CA ASP A 172 12.87 22.66 -14.04
C ASP A 172 11.86 22.69 -12.87
N GLY A 173 12.15 22.02 -11.76
CA GLY A 173 11.25 21.91 -10.61
C GLY A 173 10.07 20.94 -10.83
N SER A 174 10.14 20.09 -11.86
CA SER A 174 9.20 19.00 -12.08
C SER A 174 9.64 17.72 -11.36
N PHE A 175 8.68 16.86 -11.04
CA PHE A 175 8.89 15.58 -10.37
C PHE A 175 8.26 14.47 -11.21
N ILE A 176 9.00 13.38 -11.45
CA ILE A 176 8.46 12.17 -12.05
C ILE A 176 8.01 11.27 -10.90
N LEU A 177 6.74 10.89 -10.91
CA LEU A 177 6.07 10.19 -9.81
C LEU A 177 5.32 8.97 -10.34
N ASP A 178 5.25 7.92 -9.54
CA ASP A 178 4.41 6.77 -9.83
C ASP A 178 2.93 7.13 -9.67
N GLY A 179 2.09 6.61 -10.57
CA GLY A 179 0.65 6.86 -10.56
C GLY A 179 -0.07 6.34 -9.30
N VAL A 180 0.52 5.36 -8.61
CA VAL A 180 0.01 4.80 -7.35
C VAL A 180 0.39 5.60 -6.12
N THR A 181 1.26 6.61 -6.26
CA THR A 181 1.63 7.49 -5.15
C THR A 181 0.38 8.10 -4.55
N THR A 182 0.20 7.97 -3.25
CA THR A 182 -0.96 8.55 -2.57
C THR A 182 -0.83 10.06 -2.48
N ILE A 183 -1.96 10.75 -2.70
CA ILE A 183 -2.00 12.23 -2.65
C ILE A 183 -1.59 12.73 -1.27
N ARG A 184 -2.01 12.01 -0.22
CA ARG A 184 -1.66 12.34 1.16
C ARG A 184 -0.16 12.31 1.41
N ASN A 185 0.54 11.24 0.98
CA ASN A 185 1.99 11.14 1.11
C ASN A 185 2.70 12.20 0.28
N LEU A 186 2.20 12.48 -0.93
CA LEU A 186 2.74 13.51 -1.79
C LEU A 186 2.59 14.90 -1.17
N ASN A 187 1.40 15.25 -0.66
CA ASN A 187 1.14 16.50 0.03
C ASN A 187 2.06 16.69 1.25
N ARG A 188 2.28 15.60 2.00
CA ARG A 188 3.17 15.61 3.17
C ARG A 188 4.63 15.83 2.76
N ALA A 189 5.13 15.08 1.78
CA ALA A 189 6.53 15.10 1.37
C ALA A 189 6.93 16.39 0.63
N MET A 190 6.04 16.90 -0.23
CA MET A 190 6.29 18.06 -1.09
C MET A 190 5.73 19.37 -0.53
N GLU A 191 5.04 19.34 0.62
CA GLU A 191 4.28 20.46 1.18
C GLU A 191 3.23 21.01 0.17
N TRP A 192 2.61 20.11 -0.62
CA TRP A 192 1.56 20.44 -1.56
C TRP A 192 0.18 20.36 -0.91
N ALA A 193 -0.84 20.85 -1.60
CA ALA A 193 -2.23 20.87 -1.15
C ALA A 193 -3.17 20.33 -2.24
N LEU A 194 -2.85 19.17 -2.81
CA LEU A 194 -3.72 18.49 -3.77
C LEU A 194 -4.94 17.92 -3.02
N PRO A 195 -6.16 17.97 -3.62
CA PRO A 195 -7.35 17.40 -3.00
C PRO A 195 -7.26 15.87 -2.95
N ASP A 196 -7.56 15.29 -1.80
CA ASP A 196 -7.53 13.85 -1.53
C ASP A 196 -8.93 13.27 -1.21
N ALA A 197 -9.99 14.09 -1.31
CA ALA A 197 -11.36 13.68 -1.00
C ALA A 197 -11.96 12.73 -2.07
N ASP A 198 -11.67 12.97 -3.35
CA ASP A 198 -12.28 12.27 -4.48
C ASP A 198 -11.37 11.20 -5.10
N ALA A 199 -10.10 11.16 -4.72
CA ALA A 199 -9.12 10.19 -5.21
C ALA A 199 -7.98 10.01 -4.21
N ALA A 200 -7.65 8.77 -3.88
CA ALA A 200 -6.55 8.46 -2.97
C ALA A 200 -5.16 8.55 -3.63
N THR A 201 -5.06 8.34 -4.95
CA THR A 201 -3.79 8.28 -5.69
C THR A 201 -3.67 9.35 -6.75
N LEU A 202 -2.44 9.66 -7.13
CA LEU A 202 -2.13 10.66 -8.15
C LEU A 202 -2.78 10.32 -9.52
N ALA A 203 -2.70 9.05 -9.93
CA ALA A 203 -3.38 8.58 -11.14
C ALA A 203 -4.89 8.70 -11.02
N GLY A 204 -5.45 8.36 -9.86
CA GLY A 204 -6.88 8.50 -9.56
C GLY A 204 -7.35 9.94 -9.69
N LEU A 205 -6.61 10.90 -9.14
CA LEU A 205 -6.92 12.33 -9.23
C LEU A 205 -6.98 12.79 -10.70
N VAL A 206 -5.97 12.44 -11.49
CA VAL A 206 -5.93 12.85 -12.90
C VAL A 206 -7.07 12.22 -13.70
N VAL A 207 -7.39 10.94 -13.47
CA VAL A 207 -8.53 10.27 -14.14
C VAL A 207 -9.85 10.90 -13.72
N HIS A 208 -10.03 11.22 -12.43
CA HIS A 208 -11.22 11.87 -11.89
C HIS A 208 -11.46 13.24 -12.53
N GLU A 209 -10.43 14.08 -12.56
CA GLU A 209 -10.54 15.44 -13.12
C GLU A 209 -10.65 15.43 -14.65
N ALA A 210 -9.91 14.56 -15.33
CA ALA A 210 -9.99 14.45 -16.78
C ALA A 210 -11.27 13.79 -17.28
N LYS A 211 -12.04 13.11 -16.39
CA LYS A 211 -13.27 12.35 -16.70
C LYS A 211 -13.08 11.30 -17.80
N ARG A 212 -11.84 10.84 -17.97
CA ARG A 212 -11.41 9.84 -18.94
C ARG A 212 -10.04 9.29 -18.55
N ILE A 213 -9.66 8.15 -19.10
CA ILE A 213 -8.31 7.63 -18.94
C ILE A 213 -7.39 8.32 -19.95
N PRO A 214 -6.42 9.15 -19.49
CA PRO A 214 -5.52 9.87 -20.38
C PRO A 214 -4.55 8.97 -21.15
N LEU A 215 -4.01 9.48 -22.26
CA LEU A 215 -2.96 8.83 -23.04
C LEU A 215 -1.58 9.43 -22.70
N PRO A 216 -0.48 8.65 -22.85
CA PRO A 216 0.87 9.18 -22.74
C PRO A 216 1.07 10.41 -23.62
N GLY A 217 1.81 11.41 -23.12
CA GLY A 217 2.03 12.70 -23.75
C GLY A 217 0.93 13.74 -23.52
N GLN A 218 -0.21 13.38 -22.97
CA GLN A 218 -1.25 14.36 -22.62
C GLN A 218 -0.87 15.14 -21.37
N VAL A 219 -1.22 16.42 -21.38
CA VAL A 219 -0.95 17.38 -20.31
C VAL A 219 -2.25 17.96 -19.80
N PHE A 220 -2.36 18.06 -18.48
CA PHE A 220 -3.52 18.63 -17.78
C PHE A 220 -3.04 19.68 -16.77
N LEU A 221 -3.88 20.65 -16.50
CA LEU A 221 -3.66 21.69 -15.50
C LEU A 221 -4.80 21.63 -14.51
N PHE A 222 -4.53 21.18 -13.28
CA PHE A 222 -5.48 21.10 -12.19
C PHE A 222 -4.82 21.61 -10.91
N PHE A 223 -5.55 22.30 -10.07
CA PHE A 223 -5.14 22.69 -8.70
C PHE A 223 -3.80 23.47 -8.66
N ASP A 224 -3.52 24.30 -9.65
CA ASP A 224 -2.24 25.02 -9.84
C ASP A 224 -1.03 24.12 -10.10
N PHE A 225 -1.25 22.87 -10.56
CA PHE A 225 -0.21 21.94 -11.00
C PHE A 225 -0.40 21.52 -12.46
N ARG A 226 0.72 21.26 -13.12
CA ARG A 226 0.78 20.66 -14.45
C ARG A 226 1.07 19.18 -14.30
N PHE A 227 0.18 18.34 -14.83
CA PHE A 227 0.30 16.89 -14.89
C PHE A 227 0.54 16.46 -16.33
N GLU A 228 1.64 15.79 -16.60
CA GLU A 228 1.96 15.20 -17.90
C GLU A 228 2.03 13.68 -17.75
N ILE A 229 1.25 12.97 -18.54
CA ILE A 229 1.24 11.50 -18.52
C ILE A 229 2.46 11.00 -19.27
N LEU A 230 3.36 10.29 -18.60
CA LEU A 230 4.57 9.71 -19.19
C LEU A 230 4.33 8.28 -19.65
N GLU A 231 3.77 7.45 -18.79
CA GLU A 231 3.58 6.03 -19.07
C GLU A 231 2.20 5.54 -18.64
N ARG A 232 1.70 4.54 -19.37
CA ARG A 232 0.42 3.89 -19.11
C ARG A 232 0.48 2.41 -19.49
N GLU A 233 -0.03 1.54 -18.64
CA GLU A 233 -0.23 0.11 -18.90
C GLU A 233 -1.73 -0.21 -18.90
N GLY A 234 -2.26 -0.65 -20.04
CA GLY A 234 -3.70 -0.89 -20.16
C GLY A 234 -4.52 0.36 -19.83
N ASN A 235 -5.33 0.31 -18.78
CA ASN A 235 -6.14 1.43 -18.27
C ASN A 235 -5.53 2.14 -17.06
N ARG A 236 -4.30 1.77 -16.67
CA ARG A 236 -3.61 2.30 -15.50
C ARG A 236 -2.51 3.28 -15.93
N ILE A 237 -2.53 4.50 -15.40
CA ILE A 237 -1.41 5.43 -15.51
C ILE A 237 -0.34 4.95 -14.55
N THR A 238 0.87 4.67 -15.06
CA THR A 238 1.99 4.16 -14.26
C THR A 238 2.95 5.26 -13.85
N LYS A 239 3.21 6.24 -14.75
CA LYS A 239 4.10 7.37 -14.45
C LYS A 239 3.55 8.70 -14.92
N LEU A 240 3.75 9.72 -14.10
CA LEU A 240 3.38 11.11 -14.37
C LEU A 240 4.56 12.04 -14.07
N ARG A 241 4.64 13.13 -14.85
CA ARG A 241 5.44 14.28 -14.45
C ARG A 241 4.52 15.35 -13.87
N VAL A 242 4.85 15.82 -12.68
CA VAL A 242 4.08 16.85 -11.99
C VAL A 242 4.97 18.03 -11.70
N SER A 243 4.50 19.24 -11.98
CA SER A 243 5.19 20.49 -11.64
C SER A 243 4.19 21.52 -11.16
N PRO A 244 4.55 22.36 -10.17
CA PRO A 244 3.76 23.54 -9.85
C PRO A 244 3.61 24.42 -11.10
N SER A 245 2.41 24.94 -11.34
CA SER A 245 2.19 25.89 -12.43
C SER A 245 2.83 27.25 -12.09
N PRO A 246 3.56 27.89 -13.02
CA PRO A 246 4.25 29.16 -12.74
C PRO A 246 3.32 30.36 -12.52
N HIS A 247 2.04 30.19 -12.31
CA HIS A 247 1.07 31.27 -12.06
C HIS A 247 0.72 31.42 -10.56
N ARG A 248 1.72 31.96 -9.80
CA ARG A 248 1.46 32.83 -8.64
C ARG A 248 2.77 33.48 -8.14
N SER A 249 3.26 34.45 -8.93
CA SER A 249 4.08 35.53 -8.37
C SER A 249 3.52 36.83 -8.94
N ALA A 250 2.58 37.42 -8.25
CA ALA A 250 2.25 38.84 -8.26
C ALA A 250 0.78 39.08 -7.84
N THR A 251 0.54 39.29 -6.60
CA THR A 251 0.02 40.55 -6.07
C THR A 251 -0.03 40.48 -4.54
#